data_9bea44bcec218f738d9907d4a9c151be
#
_entry.id   9bea44bcec218f738d9907d4a9c151be
#
_cell.length_a   1.000
_cell.length_b   1.000
_cell.length_c   1.000
_cell.angle_alpha   90.00
_cell.angle_beta   90.00
_cell.angle_gamma   90.00
#
_symmetry.space_group_name_H-M   'P 1'
#
loop_
_entity.id
_entity.type
_entity.pdbx_description
1 polymer ?
#
loop_
_entity_poly.entity_id
_entity_poly.type
_entity_poly.pdbx_seq_one_letter_code
_entity_poly.pdbx_strand_id
1 'polypeptide(L)'
;NLQKFDMIIVGSDQVWRPKFLGKLYRDYFLIDYVKPQTQKILSYAASLGSDTWEFKQNEEIDIQNGLSLFDAISVREPNAINSLKKHFSMESEFMPDPTLLLDSSEYKSLVSSWTENIKMFRPDIFCYLLDLTSQEKIMLESYIKQRGLTISFIQDYCKDKNGELVYPDVREWLSWIKNSNLIITDSFHGSVFSLIFEKSFVPIINNKRGNSRIESLLQIFGINSNMMITIADLIKLEMIPSVTITHNVELNNSFKTKAQNFIFRYLGK
;
A
#
# COMPACT_ATOMS: atom_id res chain seq x y z
N ASN A 1 -24.86 6.36 9.65
CA ASN A 1 -24.80 7.08 10.94
C ASN A 1 -23.68 6.45 11.81
N LEU A 2 -22.52 7.13 11.91
CA LEU A 2 -21.34 6.66 12.65
C LEU A 2 -21.55 6.71 14.18
N GLN A 3 -22.49 7.52 14.67
CA GLN A 3 -22.73 7.72 16.12
C GLN A 3 -23.25 6.48 16.85
N LYS A 4 -23.71 5.45 16.12
CA LYS A 4 -24.18 4.18 16.70
C LYS A 4 -23.07 3.19 17.06
N PHE A 5 -21.82 3.47 16.69
CA PHE A 5 -20.69 2.61 16.97
C PHE A 5 -19.92 3.12 18.20
N ASP A 6 -19.46 2.21 19.04
CA ASP A 6 -18.64 2.54 20.22
C ASP A 6 -17.24 3.00 19.82
N MET A 7 -16.74 2.52 18.68
CA MET A 7 -15.43 2.87 18.16
C MET A 7 -15.48 3.08 16.64
N ILE A 8 -14.77 4.09 16.17
CA ILE A 8 -14.46 4.34 14.74
C ILE A 8 -12.97 4.20 14.54
N ILE A 9 -12.58 3.46 13.51
CA ILE A 9 -11.19 3.36 13.07
C ILE A 9 -11.09 3.89 11.64
N VAL A 10 -10.30 4.96 11.45
CA VAL A 10 -10.05 5.56 10.14
C VAL A 10 -8.72 5.04 9.60
N GLY A 11 -8.73 4.49 8.41
CA GLY A 11 -7.55 3.95 7.74
C GLY A 11 -7.75 2.45 7.42
N SER A 12 -6.78 1.80 6.86
CA SER A 12 -5.46 2.33 6.46
C SER A 12 -5.53 3.01 5.08
N ASP A 13 -4.44 2.91 4.31
CA ASP A 13 -4.24 3.50 2.99
C ASP A 13 -4.27 5.05 2.97
N GLN A 14 -4.28 5.64 1.78
CA GLN A 14 -4.11 7.08 1.54
C GLN A 14 -5.38 7.89 1.86
N VAL A 15 -6.04 7.55 2.97
CA VAL A 15 -7.27 8.21 3.43
C VAL A 15 -7.06 9.66 3.86
N TRP A 16 -5.80 10.10 4.00
CA TRP A 16 -5.44 11.48 4.32
C TRP A 16 -4.68 12.19 3.20
N ARG A 17 -4.83 11.71 1.95
CA ARG A 17 -4.21 12.34 0.79
C ARG A 17 -5.22 13.10 -0.07
N PRO A 18 -5.26 14.45 -0.01
CA PRO A 18 -6.28 15.26 -0.69
C PRO A 18 -6.24 15.10 -2.22
N LYS A 19 -5.05 14.88 -2.79
CA LYS A 19 -4.87 14.70 -4.24
C LYS A 19 -5.71 13.55 -4.81
N PHE A 20 -5.93 12.48 -4.05
CA PHE A 20 -6.73 11.34 -4.50
C PHE A 20 -8.17 11.39 -4.03
N LEU A 21 -8.41 12.00 -2.88
CA LEU A 21 -9.72 12.03 -2.25
C LEU A 21 -10.58 13.23 -2.70
N GLY A 22 -9.97 14.27 -3.28
CA GLY A 22 -10.69 15.51 -3.52
C GLY A 22 -11.34 16.01 -2.23
N LYS A 23 -12.64 16.31 -2.26
CA LYS A 23 -13.39 16.78 -1.07
C LYS A 23 -13.66 15.68 -0.02
N LEU A 24 -13.50 14.41 -0.37
CA LEU A 24 -13.74 13.29 0.56
C LEU A 24 -12.74 13.23 1.72
N TYR A 25 -11.60 13.95 1.63
CA TYR A 25 -10.67 14.04 2.76
C TYR A 25 -11.35 14.57 4.02
N ARG A 26 -12.36 15.43 3.89
CA ARG A 26 -13.14 15.97 5.01
C ARG A 26 -13.78 14.88 5.86
N ASP A 27 -14.31 13.83 5.18
CA ASP A 27 -14.96 12.70 5.87
C ASP A 27 -13.93 11.85 6.61
N TYR A 28 -12.74 11.64 6.04
CA TYR A 28 -11.68 10.85 6.67
C TYR A 28 -10.91 11.57 7.78
N PHE A 29 -10.94 12.91 7.78
CA PHE A 29 -10.49 13.71 8.92
C PHE A 29 -11.61 13.97 9.93
N LEU A 30 -12.83 13.49 9.65
CA LEU A 30 -14.02 13.71 10.49
C LEU A 30 -14.33 15.19 10.69
N ILE A 31 -14.01 16.02 9.71
CA ILE A 31 -14.37 17.43 9.70
C ILE A 31 -15.90 17.52 9.72
N ASP A 32 -16.46 18.36 10.58
CA ASP A 32 -17.90 18.50 10.81
C ASP A 32 -18.56 17.30 11.54
N TYR A 33 -17.80 16.32 12.03
CA TYR A 33 -18.33 15.23 12.83
C TYR A 33 -18.54 15.63 14.29
N VAL A 34 -19.73 15.33 14.82
CA VAL A 34 -20.03 15.54 16.24
C VAL A 34 -19.81 14.20 16.97
N LYS A 35 -18.69 14.13 17.69
CA LYS A 35 -18.29 12.94 18.44
C LYS A 35 -19.13 12.77 19.71
N PRO A 36 -19.83 11.62 19.90
CA PRO A 36 -20.41 11.27 21.20
C PRO A 36 -19.33 11.12 22.28
N GLN A 37 -19.66 11.52 23.52
CA GLN A 37 -18.70 11.54 24.63
C GLN A 37 -18.05 10.17 24.93
N THR A 38 -18.80 9.09 24.75
CA THR A 38 -18.34 7.71 25.02
C THR A 38 -17.63 7.08 23.83
N GLN A 39 -17.74 7.65 22.63
CA GLN A 39 -17.20 7.06 21.42
C GLN A 39 -15.68 7.22 21.35
N LYS A 40 -14.99 6.15 20.94
CA LYS A 40 -13.56 6.19 20.65
C LYS A 40 -13.31 6.36 19.14
N ILE A 41 -12.35 7.20 18.81
CA ILE A 41 -11.93 7.46 17.42
C ILE A 41 -10.43 7.26 17.32
N LEU A 42 -10.02 6.32 16.46
CA LEU A 42 -8.61 6.04 16.20
C LEU A 42 -8.32 6.22 14.72
N SER A 43 -7.09 6.57 14.37
CA SER A 43 -6.59 6.25 13.04
C SER A 43 -5.66 5.04 13.11
N TYR A 44 -5.81 4.11 12.17
CA TYR A 44 -4.93 2.96 12.07
C TYR A 44 -4.17 2.98 10.75
N ALA A 45 -2.85 3.15 10.83
CA ALA A 45 -1.95 3.17 9.67
C ALA A 45 -2.47 4.07 8.53
N ALA A 46 -3.05 5.23 8.87
CA ALA A 46 -3.47 6.21 7.88
C ALA A 46 -2.27 6.77 7.14
N SER A 47 -2.40 7.01 5.83
CA SER A 47 -1.31 7.48 5.00
C SER A 47 -1.60 8.86 4.41
N LEU A 48 -0.60 9.75 4.48
CA LEU A 48 -0.56 11.02 3.75
C LEU A 48 -0.15 10.82 2.28
N GLY A 49 0.42 9.66 1.96
CA GLY A 49 0.74 9.23 0.59
C GLY A 49 1.90 9.96 -0.08
N SER A 50 2.42 11.02 0.53
CA SER A 50 3.49 11.87 -0.01
C SER A 50 4.31 12.47 1.11
N ASP A 51 5.60 12.74 0.85
CA ASP A 51 6.47 13.52 1.74
C ASP A 51 6.26 15.02 1.58
N THR A 52 5.69 15.43 0.46
CA THR A 52 5.29 16.82 0.23
C THR A 52 3.95 17.10 0.90
N TRP A 53 3.88 18.22 1.62
CA TRP A 53 2.64 18.68 2.21
C TRP A 53 1.69 19.13 1.10
N GLU A 54 0.55 18.44 0.94
CA GLU A 54 -0.41 18.67 -0.16
C GLU A 54 -1.64 19.51 0.28
N PHE A 55 -1.75 19.87 1.59
CA PHE A 55 -2.87 20.66 2.08
C PHE A 55 -2.63 22.15 1.93
N LYS A 56 -3.71 22.90 1.72
CA LYS A 56 -3.69 24.35 1.69
C LYS A 56 -3.82 24.90 3.10
N GLN A 57 -3.23 26.08 3.33
CA GLN A 57 -3.26 26.73 4.64
C GLN A 57 -4.68 26.94 5.20
N ASN A 58 -5.65 27.23 4.35
CA ASN A 58 -7.05 27.40 4.76
C ASN A 58 -7.76 26.09 5.12
N GLU A 59 -7.20 24.93 4.74
CA GLU A 59 -7.72 23.59 5.06
C GLU A 59 -7.15 23.10 6.39
N GLU A 60 -5.98 23.58 6.81
CA GLU A 60 -5.27 23.10 8.00
C GLU A 60 -6.06 23.30 9.30
N ILE A 61 -6.82 24.39 9.42
CA ILE A 61 -7.65 24.66 10.62
C ILE A 61 -8.75 23.59 10.73
N ASP A 62 -9.44 23.32 9.65
CA ASP A 62 -10.51 22.30 9.63
C ASP A 62 -9.95 20.92 9.94
N ILE A 63 -8.79 20.58 9.34
CA ILE A 63 -8.11 19.30 9.56
C ILE A 63 -7.66 19.18 11.03
N GLN A 64 -7.09 20.23 11.61
CA GLN A 64 -6.68 20.23 13.00
C GLN A 64 -7.87 20.01 13.94
N ASN A 65 -9.00 20.66 13.66
CA ASN A 65 -10.24 20.45 14.42
C ASN A 65 -10.71 18.99 14.33
N GLY A 66 -10.71 18.42 13.12
CA GLY A 66 -11.05 17.02 12.92
C GLY A 66 -10.10 16.06 13.64
N LEU A 67 -8.78 16.27 13.51
CA LEU A 67 -7.76 15.47 14.20
C LEU A 67 -7.88 15.52 15.72
N SER A 68 -8.35 16.64 16.28
CA SER A 68 -8.57 16.77 17.73
C SER A 68 -9.64 15.82 18.27
N LEU A 69 -10.50 15.25 17.43
CA LEU A 69 -11.50 14.25 17.81
C LEU A 69 -10.90 12.86 18.02
N PHE A 70 -9.70 12.60 17.51
CA PHE A 70 -9.08 11.29 17.61
C PHE A 70 -8.50 11.06 19.01
N ASP A 71 -8.83 9.93 19.63
CA ASP A 71 -8.23 9.49 20.90
C ASP A 71 -6.80 8.99 20.69
N ALA A 72 -6.48 8.47 19.49
CA ALA A 72 -5.12 8.14 19.09
C ALA A 72 -4.96 8.21 17.57
N ILE A 73 -3.76 8.62 17.16
CA ILE A 73 -3.38 8.76 15.76
C ILE A 73 -2.23 7.82 15.46
N SER A 74 -2.41 6.96 14.47
CA SER A 74 -1.30 6.22 13.90
C SER A 74 -1.24 6.34 12.38
N VAL A 75 -0.02 6.31 11.87
CA VAL A 75 0.31 6.50 10.46
C VAL A 75 1.13 5.34 9.93
N ARG A 76 1.02 5.09 8.63
CA ARG A 76 1.71 4.00 7.96
C ARG A 76 3.17 4.31 7.61
N GLU A 77 3.46 5.56 7.33
CA GLU A 77 4.82 6.01 7.00
C GLU A 77 5.43 6.77 8.19
N PRO A 78 6.66 6.41 8.65
CA PRO A 78 7.31 7.10 9.77
C PRO A 78 7.50 8.61 9.58
N ASN A 79 7.72 9.07 8.34
CA ASN A 79 7.83 10.48 8.00
C ASN A 79 6.54 11.29 8.22
N ALA A 80 5.37 10.63 8.09
CA ALA A 80 4.08 11.26 8.37
C ALA A 80 3.95 11.72 9.84
N ILE A 81 4.65 11.06 10.78
CA ILE A 81 4.72 11.48 12.19
C ILE A 81 5.26 12.91 12.30
N ASN A 82 6.37 13.16 11.62
CA ASN A 82 7.00 14.50 11.62
C ASN A 82 6.10 15.54 10.95
N SER A 83 5.39 15.16 9.88
CA SER A 83 4.45 16.05 9.19
C SER A 83 3.28 16.46 10.09
N LEU A 84 2.64 15.49 10.75
CA LEU A 84 1.53 15.77 11.67
C LEU A 84 1.98 16.62 12.89
N LYS A 85 3.16 16.33 13.42
CA LYS A 85 3.73 17.12 14.52
C LYS A 85 4.05 18.55 14.09
N LYS A 86 4.65 18.73 12.91
CA LYS A 86 5.04 20.04 12.38
C LYS A 86 3.84 20.93 12.07
N HIS A 87 2.81 20.38 11.42
CA HIS A 87 1.68 21.17 10.91
C HIS A 87 0.54 21.30 11.90
N PHE A 88 0.33 20.30 12.76
CA PHE A 88 -0.81 20.26 13.66
C PHE A 88 -0.45 20.12 15.14
N SER A 89 0.84 20.01 15.48
CA SER A 89 1.30 19.70 16.84
C SER A 89 0.68 18.41 17.40
N MET A 90 0.29 17.47 16.54
CA MET A 90 -0.31 16.20 16.91
C MET A 90 0.74 15.11 17.12
N GLU A 91 0.63 14.43 18.24
CA GLU A 91 1.41 13.22 18.48
C GLU A 91 0.78 12.02 17.73
N SER A 92 1.63 11.23 17.12
CA SER A 92 1.21 10.04 16.38
C SER A 92 2.27 8.95 16.45
N GLU A 93 1.87 7.71 16.17
CA GLU A 93 2.80 6.60 16.17
C GLU A 93 2.74 5.80 14.84
N PHE A 94 3.83 5.15 14.51
CA PHE A 94 3.88 4.27 13.34
C PHE A 94 3.11 2.99 13.62
N MET A 95 2.23 2.58 12.67
CA MET A 95 1.63 1.24 12.62
C MET A 95 1.87 0.62 11.25
N PRO A 96 2.15 -0.69 11.19
CA PRO A 96 2.27 -1.41 9.93
C PRO A 96 0.93 -1.43 9.19
N ASP A 97 0.98 -1.50 7.87
CA ASP A 97 -0.23 -1.72 7.08
C ASP A 97 -0.93 -3.01 7.54
N PRO A 98 -2.27 -3.03 7.68
CA PRO A 98 -3.01 -4.18 8.19
C PRO A 98 -2.79 -5.46 7.36
N THR A 99 -2.41 -5.35 6.09
CA THR A 99 -2.05 -6.52 5.27
C THR A 99 -0.82 -7.26 5.79
N LEU A 100 0.05 -6.60 6.56
CA LEU A 100 1.23 -7.23 7.19
C LEU A 100 0.91 -7.92 8.53
N LEU A 101 -0.33 -7.86 9.00
CA LEU A 101 -0.75 -8.47 10.27
C LEU A 101 -1.18 -9.93 10.10
N LEU A 102 -1.46 -10.37 8.88
CA LEU A 102 -1.82 -11.76 8.59
C LEU A 102 -0.60 -12.54 8.11
N ASP A 103 -0.58 -13.82 8.42
CA ASP A 103 0.47 -14.70 7.92
C ASP A 103 0.29 -15.04 6.45
N SER A 104 1.37 -15.37 5.76
CA SER A 104 1.31 -15.76 4.35
C SER A 104 0.40 -16.97 4.11
N SER A 105 0.22 -17.85 5.10
CA SER A 105 -0.69 -19.00 5.06
C SER A 105 -2.15 -18.58 4.88
N GLU A 106 -2.59 -17.49 5.52
CA GLU A 106 -3.95 -16.96 5.38
C GLU A 106 -4.21 -16.53 3.92
N TYR A 107 -3.29 -15.76 3.35
CA TYR A 107 -3.38 -15.34 1.96
C TYR A 107 -3.24 -16.51 0.97
N LYS A 108 -2.37 -17.49 1.27
CA LYS A 108 -2.24 -18.71 0.46
C LYS A 108 -3.53 -19.53 0.47
N SER A 109 -4.21 -19.61 1.61
CA SER A 109 -5.50 -20.27 1.75
C SER A 109 -6.58 -19.55 0.93
N LEU A 110 -6.64 -18.21 1.02
CA LEU A 110 -7.56 -17.39 0.24
C LEU A 110 -7.38 -17.59 -1.27
N VAL A 111 -6.14 -17.63 -1.75
CA VAL A 111 -5.82 -17.90 -3.17
C VAL A 111 -6.20 -19.34 -3.54
N SER A 112 -5.90 -20.32 -2.71
CA SER A 112 -6.14 -21.74 -3.00
C SER A 112 -7.63 -22.08 -3.13
N SER A 113 -8.49 -21.41 -2.37
CA SER A 113 -9.94 -21.58 -2.47
C SER A 113 -10.52 -21.09 -3.81
N TRP A 114 -9.75 -20.33 -4.59
CA TRP A 114 -10.18 -19.76 -5.88
C TRP A 114 -9.65 -20.49 -7.11
N THR A 115 -8.62 -21.35 -6.96
CA THR A 115 -7.85 -21.93 -8.08
C THR A 115 -8.60 -22.93 -8.94
N GLU A 116 -9.80 -23.35 -8.60
CA GLU A 116 -10.61 -24.25 -9.44
C GLU A 116 -11.04 -23.64 -10.78
N ASN A 117 -10.97 -22.30 -10.93
CA ASN A 117 -11.43 -21.57 -12.10
C ASN A 117 -10.35 -20.78 -12.86
N ILE A 118 -9.10 -20.76 -12.41
CA ILE A 118 -8.05 -20.00 -13.06
C ILE A 118 -7.21 -20.90 -13.96
N LYS A 119 -7.18 -20.61 -15.28
CA LYS A 119 -6.09 -21.07 -16.16
C LYS A 119 -4.78 -20.72 -15.47
N MET A 120 -3.91 -21.71 -15.27
CA MET A 120 -2.63 -21.54 -14.56
C MET A 120 -1.82 -20.40 -15.21
N PHE A 121 -1.95 -19.21 -14.62
CA PHE A 121 -1.17 -18.04 -14.98
C PHE A 121 0.18 -18.15 -14.26
N ARG A 122 1.25 -18.32 -15.00
CA ARG A 122 2.62 -18.42 -14.47
C ARG A 122 3.60 -17.74 -15.42
N PRO A 123 3.56 -16.40 -15.55
CA PRO A 123 4.60 -15.71 -16.28
C PRO A 123 5.88 -15.72 -15.45
N ASP A 124 7.03 -15.59 -16.11
CA ASP A 124 8.29 -15.36 -15.41
C ASP A 124 8.22 -14.03 -14.67
N ILE A 125 7.64 -13.01 -15.30
CA ILE A 125 7.52 -11.67 -14.75
C ILE A 125 6.06 -11.19 -14.80
N PHE A 126 5.54 -10.77 -13.64
CA PHE A 126 4.27 -10.07 -13.53
C PHE A 126 4.50 -8.58 -13.25
N CYS A 127 3.98 -7.73 -14.13
CA CYS A 127 4.03 -6.28 -13.99
C CYS A 127 2.73 -5.73 -13.40
N TYR A 128 2.82 -5.24 -12.17
CA TYR A 128 1.76 -4.49 -11.51
C TYR A 128 2.16 -3.01 -11.39
N LEU A 129 2.02 -2.29 -12.50
CA LEU A 129 2.38 -0.88 -12.66
C LEU A 129 1.11 -0.05 -12.86
N LEU A 130 0.90 0.94 -12.01
CA LEU A 130 -0.37 1.69 -11.92
C LEU A 130 -0.49 2.80 -12.97
N ASP A 131 0.63 3.40 -13.36
CA ASP A 131 0.67 4.56 -14.28
C ASP A 131 1.53 4.29 -15.53
N LEU A 132 1.57 3.02 -15.97
CA LEU A 132 2.36 2.58 -17.12
C LEU A 132 1.84 3.20 -18.43
N THR A 133 2.71 3.88 -19.15
CA THR A 133 2.41 4.37 -20.50
C THR A 133 2.54 3.26 -21.54
N SER A 134 1.86 3.43 -22.68
CA SER A 134 1.97 2.45 -23.79
C SER A 134 3.40 2.30 -24.30
N GLN A 135 4.17 3.40 -24.31
CA GLN A 135 5.58 3.38 -24.72
C GLN A 135 6.44 2.60 -23.74
N GLU A 136 6.31 2.85 -22.44
CA GLU A 136 7.03 2.11 -21.40
C GLU A 136 6.68 0.62 -21.42
N LYS A 137 5.40 0.27 -21.66
CA LYS A 137 4.97 -1.10 -21.81
C LYS A 137 5.71 -1.80 -22.94
N ILE A 138 5.76 -1.20 -24.14
CA ILE A 138 6.44 -1.76 -25.31
C ILE A 138 7.94 -1.93 -25.02
N MET A 139 8.58 -0.92 -24.43
CA MET A 139 10.01 -0.95 -24.11
C MET A 139 10.34 -2.06 -23.09
N LEU A 140 9.54 -2.17 -22.04
CA LEU A 140 9.73 -3.18 -21.00
C LEU A 140 9.46 -4.59 -21.54
N GLU A 141 8.43 -4.76 -22.35
CA GLU A 141 8.11 -6.03 -23.02
C GLU A 141 9.25 -6.48 -23.94
N SER A 142 9.78 -5.57 -24.75
CA SER A 142 10.94 -5.85 -25.62
C SER A 142 12.17 -6.25 -24.81
N TYR A 143 12.48 -5.49 -23.77
CA TYR A 143 13.62 -5.73 -22.88
C TYR A 143 13.56 -7.12 -22.22
N ILE A 144 12.39 -7.55 -21.77
CA ILE A 144 12.20 -8.85 -21.12
C ILE A 144 12.23 -10.00 -22.15
N LYS A 145 11.55 -9.83 -23.29
CA LYS A 145 11.52 -10.86 -24.36
C LYS A 145 12.91 -11.13 -24.94
N GLN A 146 13.77 -10.14 -25.07
CA GLN A 146 15.18 -10.30 -25.50
C GLN A 146 15.99 -11.22 -24.56
N ARG A 147 15.52 -11.42 -23.32
CA ARG A 147 16.13 -12.33 -22.33
C ARG A 147 15.50 -13.70 -22.30
N GLY A 148 14.59 -13.99 -23.24
CA GLY A 148 13.86 -15.27 -23.30
C GLY A 148 12.84 -15.48 -22.19
N LEU A 149 12.43 -14.39 -21.49
CA LEU A 149 11.48 -14.43 -20.39
C LEU A 149 10.08 -14.02 -20.84
N THR A 150 9.08 -14.61 -20.20
CA THR A 150 7.66 -14.24 -20.37
C THR A 150 7.27 -13.12 -19.42
N ILE A 151 6.47 -12.19 -19.91
CA ILE A 151 5.97 -11.04 -19.13
C ILE A 151 4.47 -10.89 -19.30
N SER A 152 3.78 -10.50 -18.24
CA SER A 152 2.36 -10.19 -18.25
C SER A 152 2.11 -8.91 -17.46
N PHE A 153 1.19 -8.09 -17.96
CA PHE A 153 0.85 -6.81 -17.35
C PHE A 153 -0.56 -6.85 -16.81
N ILE A 154 -0.80 -6.22 -15.66
CA ILE A 154 -2.13 -6.11 -15.06
C ILE A 154 -3.14 -5.50 -16.04
N GLN A 155 -2.71 -4.54 -16.86
CA GLN A 155 -3.56 -3.85 -17.84
C GLN A 155 -4.16 -4.80 -18.90
N ASP A 156 -3.54 -5.95 -19.15
CA ASP A 156 -4.04 -6.94 -20.11
C ASP A 156 -5.27 -7.69 -19.59
N TYR A 157 -5.55 -7.59 -18.30
CA TYR A 157 -6.64 -8.25 -17.59
C TYR A 157 -7.71 -7.27 -17.07
N CYS A 158 -7.51 -5.97 -17.26
CA CYS A 158 -8.45 -4.95 -16.81
C CYS A 158 -9.50 -4.55 -17.86
N LYS A 159 -9.74 -5.40 -18.85
CA LYS A 159 -10.78 -5.17 -19.88
C LYS A 159 -11.61 -6.43 -20.09
N ASP A 160 -12.92 -6.23 -20.17
CA ASP A 160 -13.85 -7.29 -20.57
C ASP A 160 -13.84 -7.52 -22.10
N LYS A 161 -14.72 -8.43 -22.57
CA LYS A 161 -14.87 -8.76 -24.00
C LYS A 161 -15.34 -7.56 -24.86
N ASN A 162 -15.94 -6.55 -24.24
CA ASN A 162 -16.44 -5.34 -24.88
C ASN A 162 -15.41 -4.20 -24.80
N GLY A 163 -14.26 -4.42 -24.12
CA GLY A 163 -13.23 -3.41 -23.89
C GLY A 163 -13.53 -2.48 -22.72
N GLU A 164 -14.57 -2.76 -21.93
CA GLU A 164 -14.89 -2.03 -20.72
C GLU A 164 -13.91 -2.34 -19.60
N LEU A 165 -13.64 -1.34 -18.75
CA LEU A 165 -12.71 -1.49 -17.63
C LEU A 165 -13.32 -2.42 -16.56
N VAL A 166 -12.67 -3.55 -16.33
CA VAL A 166 -13.01 -4.52 -15.28
C VAL A 166 -11.77 -4.76 -14.44
N TYR A 167 -11.90 -4.63 -13.13
CA TYR A 167 -10.81 -4.97 -12.23
C TYR A 167 -10.84 -6.46 -11.88
N PRO A 168 -9.66 -7.13 -11.85
CA PRO A 168 -9.59 -8.52 -11.41
C PRO A 168 -10.05 -8.67 -9.96
N ASP A 169 -10.57 -9.84 -9.62
CA ASP A 169 -10.83 -10.19 -8.22
C ASP A 169 -9.51 -10.14 -7.42
N VAL A 170 -9.59 -9.74 -6.16
CA VAL A 170 -8.41 -9.63 -5.28
C VAL A 170 -7.67 -10.97 -5.18
N ARG A 171 -8.40 -12.10 -5.14
CA ARG A 171 -7.81 -13.45 -5.08
C ARG A 171 -7.05 -13.79 -6.36
N GLU A 172 -7.56 -13.33 -7.50
CA GLU A 172 -6.92 -13.52 -8.80
C GLU A 172 -5.62 -12.70 -8.86
N TRP A 173 -5.67 -11.42 -8.49
CA TRP A 173 -4.49 -10.57 -8.41
C TRP A 173 -3.42 -11.13 -7.44
N LEU A 174 -3.82 -11.61 -6.26
CA LEU A 174 -2.92 -12.28 -5.32
C LEU A 174 -2.31 -13.55 -5.92
N SER A 175 -3.10 -14.32 -6.70
CA SER A 175 -2.60 -15.54 -7.36
C SER A 175 -1.53 -15.22 -8.40
N TRP A 176 -1.65 -14.11 -9.13
CA TRP A 176 -0.65 -13.69 -10.10
C TRP A 176 0.68 -13.32 -9.43
N ILE A 177 0.64 -12.57 -8.33
CA ILE A 177 1.85 -12.28 -7.54
C ILE A 177 2.47 -13.58 -7.01
N LYS A 178 1.65 -14.44 -6.39
CA LYS A 178 2.12 -15.70 -5.80
C LYS A 178 2.77 -16.64 -6.81
N ASN A 179 2.24 -16.70 -8.04
CA ASN A 179 2.64 -17.70 -9.04
C ASN A 179 3.73 -17.23 -10.02
N SER A 180 4.06 -15.93 -10.05
CA SER A 180 5.14 -15.39 -10.86
C SER A 180 6.51 -15.56 -10.18
N ASN A 181 7.58 -15.59 -10.98
CA ASN A 181 8.94 -15.69 -10.45
C ASN A 181 9.47 -14.32 -9.98
N LEU A 182 9.12 -13.26 -10.70
CA LEU A 182 9.54 -11.89 -10.40
C LEU A 182 8.36 -10.93 -10.57
N ILE A 183 8.27 -9.94 -9.69
CA ILE A 183 7.26 -8.89 -9.76
C ILE A 183 7.95 -7.56 -10.11
N ILE A 184 7.41 -6.80 -11.07
CA ILE A 184 7.81 -5.41 -11.32
C ILE A 184 6.64 -4.53 -10.90
N THR A 185 6.87 -3.62 -9.94
CA THR A 185 5.74 -2.86 -9.38
C THR A 185 6.14 -1.47 -8.88
N ASP A 186 5.25 -0.50 -9.12
CA ASP A 186 5.26 0.84 -8.53
C ASP A 186 4.18 1.00 -7.43
N SER A 187 3.54 -0.12 -7.06
CA SER A 187 2.48 -0.16 -6.06
C SER A 187 3.02 -0.54 -4.69
N PHE A 188 2.59 0.20 -3.67
CA PHE A 188 2.85 -0.17 -2.27
C PHE A 188 2.35 -1.59 -1.97
N HIS A 189 1.09 -1.90 -2.28
CA HIS A 189 0.54 -3.24 -2.03
C HIS A 189 1.16 -4.31 -2.93
N GLY A 190 1.57 -3.97 -4.16
CA GLY A 190 2.36 -4.88 -5.00
C GLY A 190 3.67 -5.29 -4.32
N SER A 191 4.38 -4.33 -3.70
CA SER A 191 5.59 -4.59 -2.92
C SER A 191 5.29 -5.39 -1.64
N VAL A 192 4.25 -5.01 -0.89
CA VAL A 192 3.82 -5.71 0.34
C VAL A 192 3.53 -7.19 0.06
N PHE A 193 2.71 -7.50 -0.95
CA PHE A 193 2.37 -8.88 -1.26
C PHE A 193 3.53 -9.67 -1.89
N SER A 194 4.46 -8.99 -2.56
CA SER A 194 5.73 -9.63 -2.96
C SER A 194 6.52 -10.08 -1.72
N LEU A 195 6.60 -9.25 -0.69
CA LEU A 195 7.23 -9.61 0.60
C LEU A 195 6.49 -10.76 1.30
N ILE A 196 5.14 -10.68 1.40
CA ILE A 196 4.32 -11.71 2.07
C ILE A 196 4.46 -13.08 1.38
N PHE A 197 4.52 -13.10 0.05
CA PHE A 197 4.68 -14.35 -0.72
C PHE A 197 6.13 -14.73 -0.98
N GLU A 198 7.08 -14.00 -0.41
CA GLU A 198 8.53 -14.24 -0.56
C GLU A 198 8.97 -14.23 -2.03
N LYS A 199 8.39 -13.31 -2.81
CA LYS A 199 8.71 -13.13 -4.22
C LYS A 199 9.78 -12.07 -4.40
N SER A 200 10.72 -12.36 -5.30
CA SER A 200 11.62 -11.31 -5.80
C SER A 200 10.83 -10.22 -6.49
N PHE A 201 11.18 -8.96 -6.27
CA PHE A 201 10.51 -7.86 -6.94
C PHE A 201 11.46 -6.70 -7.27
N VAL A 202 11.07 -5.93 -8.28
CA VAL A 202 11.73 -4.68 -8.68
C VAL A 202 10.81 -3.52 -8.32
N PRO A 203 11.14 -2.74 -7.28
CA PRO A 203 10.37 -1.56 -6.92
C PRO A 203 10.63 -0.43 -7.91
N ILE A 204 9.59 0.02 -8.59
CA ILE A 204 9.67 1.08 -9.60
C ILE A 204 9.34 2.44 -8.98
N ILE A 205 10.17 3.44 -9.32
CA ILE A 205 9.96 4.84 -8.94
C ILE A 205 8.75 5.40 -9.70
N ASN A 206 7.76 5.90 -8.96
CA ASN A 206 6.59 6.58 -9.48
C ASN A 206 6.36 7.92 -8.77
N ASN A 207 6.89 8.99 -9.33
CA ASN A 207 6.80 10.33 -8.74
C ASN A 207 5.35 10.89 -8.69
N LYS A 208 4.42 10.37 -9.51
CA LYS A 208 3.02 10.79 -9.49
C LYS A 208 2.31 10.30 -8.22
N ARG A 209 2.70 9.11 -7.74
CA ARG A 209 2.07 8.46 -6.59
C ARG A 209 2.81 8.68 -5.27
N GLY A 210 4.06 9.15 -5.32
CA GLY A 210 4.95 9.30 -4.17
C GLY A 210 5.67 8.00 -3.83
N ASN A 211 6.98 8.09 -3.65
CA ASN A 211 7.88 6.94 -3.45
C ASN A 211 8.02 6.56 -1.97
N SER A 212 7.83 7.54 -1.08
CA SER A 212 8.09 7.41 0.37
C SER A 212 7.44 6.20 1.03
N ARG A 213 6.26 5.78 0.53
CA ARG A 213 5.58 4.61 1.06
C ARG A 213 6.34 3.31 0.79
N ILE A 214 6.88 3.17 -0.43
CA ILE A 214 7.70 2.01 -0.81
C ILE A 214 9.07 2.13 -0.13
N GLU A 215 9.67 3.30 -0.12
CA GLU A 215 10.94 3.56 0.59
C GLU A 215 10.84 3.19 2.08
N SER A 216 9.79 3.65 2.77
CA SER A 216 9.54 3.31 4.18
C SER A 216 9.34 1.80 4.36
N LEU A 217 8.60 1.14 3.46
CA LEU A 217 8.40 -0.31 3.49
C LEU A 217 9.75 -1.03 3.37
N LEU A 218 10.57 -0.66 2.38
CA LEU A 218 11.90 -1.25 2.18
C LEU A 218 12.77 -1.09 3.43
N GLN A 219 12.83 0.12 4.00
CA GLN A 219 13.60 0.41 5.21
C GLN A 219 13.15 -0.44 6.42
N ILE A 220 11.84 -0.58 6.62
CA ILE A 220 11.27 -1.41 7.69
C ILE A 220 11.71 -2.87 7.57
N PHE A 221 11.84 -3.35 6.33
CA PHE A 221 12.33 -4.70 6.05
C PHE A 221 13.87 -4.80 5.92
N GLY A 222 14.60 -3.73 6.26
CA GLY A 222 16.07 -3.70 6.20
C GLY A 222 16.63 -3.70 4.79
N ILE A 223 15.82 -3.31 3.80
CA ILE A 223 16.21 -3.22 2.39
C ILE A 223 16.67 -1.80 2.07
N ASN A 224 17.75 -1.69 1.31
CA ASN A 224 18.22 -0.40 0.86
C ASN A 224 17.23 0.21 -0.17
N SER A 225 16.71 1.40 0.11
CA SER A 225 15.80 2.12 -0.78
C SER A 225 16.43 2.50 -2.14
N ASN A 226 17.76 2.51 -2.26
CA ASN A 226 18.47 2.68 -3.54
C ASN A 226 18.20 1.53 -4.53
N MET A 227 17.53 0.46 -4.11
CA MET A 227 17.03 -0.60 -5.02
C MET A 227 15.84 -0.15 -5.86
N MET A 228 15.21 0.99 -5.56
CA MET A 228 14.17 1.56 -6.41
C MET A 228 14.78 2.14 -7.70
N ILE A 229 14.15 1.83 -8.82
CA ILE A 229 14.67 2.18 -10.14
C ILE A 229 13.55 2.73 -11.05
N THR A 230 13.89 3.59 -12.00
CA THR A 230 12.93 3.96 -13.06
C THR A 230 12.85 2.89 -14.15
N ILE A 231 11.74 2.83 -14.89
CA ILE A 231 11.63 1.92 -16.05
C ILE A 231 12.73 2.26 -17.08
N ALA A 232 12.99 3.57 -17.29
CA ALA A 232 13.98 4.04 -18.24
C ALA A 232 15.41 3.59 -17.90
N ASP A 233 15.74 3.44 -16.62
CA ASP A 233 17.04 2.94 -16.19
C ASP A 233 17.07 1.42 -16.13
N LEU A 234 15.97 0.78 -15.71
CA LEU A 234 15.85 -0.69 -15.69
C LEU A 234 16.18 -1.32 -17.05
N ILE A 235 15.62 -0.76 -18.14
CA ILE A 235 15.80 -1.31 -19.49
C ILE A 235 17.21 -1.14 -20.05
N LYS A 236 18.07 -0.36 -19.40
CA LYS A 236 19.50 -0.20 -19.77
C LYS A 236 20.40 -1.23 -19.10
N LEU A 237 19.91 -1.93 -18.10
CA LEU A 237 20.72 -2.88 -17.35
C LEU A 237 20.84 -4.22 -18.09
N GLU A 238 21.99 -4.84 -17.98
CA GLU A 238 22.22 -6.19 -18.53
C GLU A 238 21.43 -7.25 -17.73
N MET A 239 21.40 -7.11 -16.41
CA MET A 239 20.66 -7.98 -15.51
C MET A 239 19.52 -7.23 -14.84
N ILE A 240 18.40 -7.92 -14.60
CA ILE A 240 17.27 -7.37 -13.88
C ILE A 240 17.62 -7.35 -12.39
N PRO A 241 17.74 -6.17 -11.76
CA PRO A 241 17.95 -6.11 -10.31
C PRO A 241 16.69 -6.58 -9.61
N SER A 242 16.82 -7.23 -8.48
CA SER A 242 15.64 -7.61 -7.69
C SER A 242 15.92 -7.55 -6.20
N VAL A 243 14.90 -7.19 -5.44
CA VAL A 243 14.86 -7.35 -4.01
C VAL A 243 14.35 -8.75 -3.73
N THR A 244 15.11 -9.51 -2.94
CA THR A 244 14.69 -10.84 -2.44
C THR A 244 14.77 -10.82 -0.93
N ILE A 245 13.73 -11.28 -0.27
CA ILE A 245 13.69 -11.37 1.19
C ILE A 245 13.25 -12.76 1.58
N THR A 246 13.92 -13.27 2.60
CA THR A 246 13.44 -14.41 3.36
C THR A 246 12.45 -13.93 4.43
N HIS A 247 11.43 -14.73 4.69
CA HIS A 247 10.40 -14.44 5.68
C HIS A 247 11.00 -14.07 7.05
N ASN A 248 10.62 -12.92 7.58
CA ASN A 248 11.03 -12.48 8.90
C ASN A 248 9.87 -12.66 9.91
N VAL A 249 9.80 -13.85 10.51
CA VAL A 249 8.77 -14.21 11.50
C VAL A 249 8.78 -13.27 12.70
N GLU A 250 9.94 -12.84 13.16
CA GLU A 250 10.08 -11.95 14.32
C GLU A 250 9.49 -10.59 14.04
N LEU A 251 9.75 -10.04 12.85
CA LEU A 251 9.20 -8.75 12.42
C LEU A 251 7.67 -8.81 12.33
N ASN A 252 7.12 -9.88 11.72
CA ASN A 252 5.67 -10.06 11.63
C ASN A 252 5.01 -10.18 13.00
N ASN A 253 5.58 -10.92 13.93
CA ASN A 253 5.07 -11.04 15.29
C ASN A 253 5.15 -9.70 16.04
N SER A 254 6.21 -8.94 15.85
CA SER A 254 6.36 -7.58 16.36
C SER A 254 5.24 -6.67 15.86
N PHE A 255 4.90 -6.74 14.57
CA PHE A 255 3.80 -5.96 13.97
C PHE A 255 2.44 -6.32 14.57
N LYS A 256 2.14 -7.62 14.70
CA LYS A 256 0.89 -8.09 15.32
C LYS A 256 0.76 -7.59 16.76
N THR A 257 1.81 -7.78 17.56
CA THR A 257 1.84 -7.33 18.95
C THR A 257 1.65 -5.83 19.06
N LYS A 258 2.33 -5.06 18.22
CA LYS A 258 2.22 -3.59 18.20
C LYS A 258 0.80 -3.13 17.86
N ALA A 259 0.19 -3.72 16.81
CA ALA A 259 -1.15 -3.41 16.38
C ALA A 259 -2.20 -3.75 17.45
N GLN A 260 -2.09 -4.94 18.07
CA GLN A 260 -2.97 -5.37 19.14
C GLN A 260 -2.88 -4.43 20.35
N ASN A 261 -1.65 -4.11 20.80
CA ASN A 261 -1.44 -3.19 21.93
C ASN A 261 -2.00 -1.80 21.64
N PHE A 262 -1.90 -1.31 20.40
CA PHE A 262 -2.46 -0.04 20.00
C PHE A 262 -3.99 -0.05 20.10
N ILE A 263 -4.65 -1.03 19.49
CA ILE A 263 -6.12 -1.10 19.48
C ILE A 263 -6.67 -1.38 20.89
N PHE A 264 -6.12 -2.36 21.59
CA PHE A 264 -6.63 -2.79 22.91
C PHE A 264 -6.45 -1.70 23.99
N ARG A 265 -5.51 -0.79 23.85
CA ARG A 265 -5.36 0.37 24.74
C ARG A 265 -6.64 1.23 24.81
N TYR A 266 -7.43 1.23 23.74
CA TYR A 266 -8.65 2.06 23.58
C TYR A 266 -9.96 1.26 23.54
N LEU A 267 -9.90 -0.05 23.42
CA LEU A 267 -11.05 -0.92 23.68
C LEU A 267 -11.25 -0.91 25.19
N GLY A 268 -12.29 -0.23 25.67
CA GLY A 268 -12.58 -0.08 27.09
C GLY A 268 -12.48 -1.44 27.84
N LYS A 269 -11.89 -1.33 29.03
CA LYS A 269 -11.94 -2.39 30.02
C LYS A 269 -13.33 -2.41 30.64
#